data_4115a64d330bed26fd96e8818af77e0c
#
_entry.id   4115a64d330bed26fd96e8818af77e0c
#
_cell.length_a   1.000
_cell.length_b   1.000
_cell.length_c   1.000
_cell.angle_alpha   90.00
_cell.angle_beta   90.00
_cell.angle_gamma   90.00
#
_symmetry.space_group_name_H-M   'P 1'
#
loop_
_entity.id
_entity.type
_entity.pdbx_description
1 polymer ?
#
loop_
_entity_poly.entity_id
_entity_poly.type
_entity_poly.pdbx_seq_one_letter_code
_entity_poly.pdbx_strand_id
1 'polypeptide(L)'
;MYALMGMLTLAAALALMMWIKTPTHNRYLVAYALLMTFSFYTHYFTLFTLIAHWIAVTILSCQSHKTACYLKLPGWWFANLAIAVAYLPWLPVLFNLLTHLAQLRAGNDIGWIPPVTWRDLPAMYWHFFTGNNGQGFPSFILWLAVGGFIGTVGRISLCNGEYERYQLILFCNLVIPVMLVFIISWWMPLFIDRYFFFSSLSIPPLLAVLLTRAKKAVCGFWFILFTLLFGYGSYHNNPEHIDEFKPLVNYINTRHQPNDAVVVSKMFDYLSYVYYNKRDYRTFLY
;
A
#
# COMPACT_ATOMS: atom_id res chain seq x y z
N MET A 1 10.86 1.70 6.91
CA MET A 1 9.65 2.49 7.18
C MET A 1 8.39 1.79 6.69
N TYR A 2 8.23 1.46 5.40
CA TYR A 2 7.00 0.83 4.86
C TYR A 2 6.69 -0.55 5.43
N ALA A 3 7.70 -1.40 5.64
CA ALA A 3 7.51 -2.73 6.25
C ALA A 3 7.02 -2.62 7.70
N LEU A 4 7.55 -1.68 8.48
CA LEU A 4 7.10 -1.43 9.85
C LEU A 4 5.65 -0.92 9.88
N MET A 5 5.31 0.03 9.00
CA MET A 5 3.94 0.49 8.83
C MET A 5 3.00 -0.67 8.48
N GLY A 6 3.40 -1.53 7.51
CA GLY A 6 2.63 -2.70 7.11
C GLY A 6 2.38 -3.67 8.27
N MET A 7 3.41 -3.96 9.05
CA MET A 7 3.29 -4.81 10.25
C MET A 7 2.34 -4.21 11.28
N LEU A 8 2.49 -2.92 11.58
CA LEU A 8 1.67 -2.23 12.58
C LEU A 8 0.19 -2.14 12.15
N THR A 9 -0.09 -1.80 10.88
CA THR A 9 -1.45 -1.72 10.37
C THR A 9 -2.14 -3.08 10.29
N LEU A 10 -1.42 -4.14 9.91
CA LEU A 10 -1.96 -5.50 9.90
C LEU A 10 -2.24 -6.00 11.32
N ALA A 11 -1.34 -5.74 12.26
CA ALA A 11 -1.54 -6.05 13.68
C ALA A 11 -2.71 -5.25 14.28
N ALA A 12 -2.88 -3.98 13.89
CA ALA A 12 -4.03 -3.16 14.29
C ALA A 12 -5.34 -3.72 13.72
N ALA A 13 -5.35 -4.15 12.45
CA ALA A 13 -6.51 -4.82 11.86
C ALA A 13 -6.87 -6.11 12.62
N LEU A 14 -5.87 -6.92 13.01
CA LEU A 14 -6.09 -8.12 13.82
C LEU A 14 -6.67 -7.76 15.20
N ALA A 15 -6.12 -6.75 15.88
CA ALA A 15 -6.64 -6.29 17.16
C ALA A 15 -8.11 -5.81 17.05
N LEU A 16 -8.44 -5.09 15.97
CA LEU A 16 -9.80 -4.66 15.66
C LEU A 16 -10.74 -5.85 15.41
N MET A 17 -10.30 -6.88 14.67
CA MET A 17 -11.05 -8.11 14.46
C MET A 17 -11.34 -8.83 15.77
N MET A 18 -10.34 -8.93 16.66
CA MET A 18 -10.50 -9.58 17.96
C MET A 18 -11.48 -8.80 18.85
N TRP A 19 -11.47 -7.48 18.78
CA TRP A 19 -12.46 -6.67 19.48
C TRP A 19 -13.87 -6.87 18.93
N ILE A 20 -14.06 -6.87 17.61
CA ILE A 20 -15.36 -7.14 16.98
C ILE A 20 -15.91 -8.50 17.38
N LYS A 21 -15.02 -9.49 17.54
CA LYS A 21 -15.39 -10.83 18.02
C LYS A 21 -15.84 -10.81 19.48
N THR A 22 -15.19 -10.03 20.31
CA THR A 22 -15.45 -9.95 21.77
C THR A 22 -15.50 -8.50 22.23
N PRO A 23 -16.61 -7.76 21.96
CA PRO A 23 -16.70 -6.31 22.18
C PRO A 23 -16.59 -5.88 23.67
N THR A 24 -16.75 -6.83 24.59
CA THR A 24 -16.59 -6.60 26.03
C THR A 24 -15.12 -6.48 26.46
N HIS A 25 -14.17 -6.93 25.66
CA HIS A 25 -12.74 -6.93 26.00
C HIS A 25 -12.02 -5.70 25.43
N ASN A 26 -12.05 -4.59 26.18
CA ASN A 26 -11.41 -3.32 25.77
C ASN A 26 -9.89 -3.42 25.55
N ARG A 27 -9.23 -4.48 26.08
CA ARG A 27 -7.78 -4.71 25.83
C ARG A 27 -7.41 -4.70 24.36
N TYR A 28 -8.30 -5.20 23.49
CA TYR A 28 -8.06 -5.21 22.04
C TYR A 28 -8.17 -3.81 21.45
N LEU A 29 -9.04 -2.94 21.96
CA LEU A 29 -9.10 -1.53 21.56
C LEU A 29 -7.87 -0.75 22.03
N VAL A 30 -7.36 -1.06 23.21
CA VAL A 30 -6.10 -0.47 23.70
C VAL A 30 -4.95 -0.88 22.78
N ALA A 31 -4.83 -2.17 22.46
CA ALA A 31 -3.83 -2.65 21.50
C ALA A 31 -3.99 -1.99 20.13
N TYR A 32 -5.22 -1.88 19.62
CA TYR A 32 -5.55 -1.19 18.38
C TYR A 32 -5.09 0.26 18.40
N ALA A 33 -5.42 1.01 19.45
CA ALA A 33 -5.07 2.41 19.59
C ALA A 33 -3.54 2.61 19.63
N LEU A 34 -2.82 1.79 20.37
CA LEU A 34 -1.36 1.84 20.43
C LEU A 34 -0.73 1.54 19.07
N LEU A 35 -1.14 0.45 18.40
CA LEU A 35 -0.61 0.04 17.10
C LEU A 35 -0.89 1.10 16.02
N MET A 36 -2.10 1.68 15.99
CA MET A 36 -2.44 2.76 15.07
C MET A 36 -1.62 4.02 15.36
N THR A 37 -1.44 4.39 16.63
CA THR A 37 -0.62 5.54 17.02
C THR A 37 0.82 5.35 16.53
N PHE A 38 1.47 4.22 16.81
CA PHE A 38 2.81 3.94 16.32
C PHE A 38 2.88 3.93 14.79
N SER A 39 1.84 3.43 14.14
CA SER A 39 1.76 3.46 12.68
C SER A 39 1.69 4.90 12.14
N PHE A 40 0.94 5.80 12.76
CA PHE A 40 0.90 7.22 12.42
C PHE A 40 2.27 7.90 12.55
N TYR A 41 3.02 7.60 13.60
CA TYR A 41 4.40 8.09 13.77
C TYR A 41 5.37 7.47 12.76
N THR A 42 5.01 6.34 12.15
CA THR A 42 5.82 5.73 11.08
C THR A 42 5.55 6.37 9.73
N HIS A 43 4.27 6.60 9.38
CA HIS A 43 3.88 7.16 8.09
C HIS A 43 2.45 7.73 8.11
N TYR A 44 2.27 8.93 7.57
CA TYR A 44 0.97 9.62 7.52
C TYR A 44 -0.10 8.91 6.66
N PHE A 45 0.28 7.99 5.75
CA PHE A 45 -0.68 7.15 5.01
C PHE A 45 -1.50 6.20 5.90
N THR A 46 -1.12 6.02 7.15
CA THR A 46 -1.93 5.36 8.18
C THR A 46 -3.33 5.97 8.31
N LEU A 47 -3.51 7.26 7.96
CA LEU A 47 -4.82 7.89 7.90
C LEU A 47 -5.79 7.14 6.99
N PHE A 48 -5.33 6.68 5.83
CA PHE A 48 -6.17 5.93 4.88
C PHE A 48 -6.57 4.55 5.42
N THR A 49 -5.67 3.91 6.19
CA THR A 49 -6.01 2.68 6.94
C THR A 49 -7.05 2.96 8.02
N LEU A 50 -6.92 4.05 8.76
CA LEU A 50 -7.90 4.44 9.77
C LEU A 50 -9.28 4.64 9.14
N ILE A 51 -9.36 5.36 8.02
CA ILE A 51 -10.60 5.55 7.26
C ILE A 51 -11.18 4.20 6.80
N ALA A 52 -10.33 3.28 6.30
CA ALA A 52 -10.76 1.95 5.91
C ALA A 52 -11.38 1.16 7.08
N HIS A 53 -10.77 1.25 8.27
CA HIS A 53 -11.30 0.63 9.49
C HIS A 53 -12.64 1.25 9.91
N TRP A 54 -12.78 2.57 9.83
CA TRP A 54 -14.05 3.26 10.10
C TRP A 54 -15.16 2.82 9.15
N ILE A 55 -14.86 2.74 7.84
CA ILE A 55 -15.81 2.26 6.83
C ILE A 55 -16.23 0.82 7.13
N ALA A 56 -15.26 -0.06 7.42
CA ALA A 56 -15.53 -1.45 7.75
C ALA A 56 -16.44 -1.58 9.00
N VAL A 57 -16.12 -0.87 10.08
CA VAL A 57 -16.91 -0.88 11.32
C VAL A 57 -18.31 -0.31 11.09
N THR A 58 -18.44 0.73 10.25
CA THR A 58 -19.75 1.30 9.87
C THR A 58 -20.61 0.29 9.12
N ILE A 59 -20.05 -0.37 8.09
CA ILE A 59 -20.77 -1.40 7.32
C ILE A 59 -21.20 -2.55 8.25
N LEU A 60 -20.29 -3.03 9.10
CA LEU A 60 -20.59 -4.09 10.07
C LEU A 60 -21.69 -3.69 11.06
N SER A 61 -21.69 -2.43 11.50
CA SER A 61 -22.72 -1.90 12.39
C SER A 61 -24.09 -1.80 11.71
N CYS A 62 -24.13 -1.46 10.40
CA CYS A 62 -25.37 -1.40 9.61
C CYS A 62 -25.92 -2.79 9.29
N GLN A 63 -25.07 -3.78 9.05
CA GLN A 63 -25.47 -5.14 8.72
C GLN A 63 -25.95 -5.94 9.97
N SER A 64 -25.63 -5.48 11.16
CA SER A 64 -25.95 -6.17 12.41
C SER A 64 -27.38 -5.82 12.87
N HIS A 65 -28.40 -6.48 12.29
CA HIS A 65 -29.78 -6.30 12.71
C HIS A 65 -30.11 -6.77 14.13
N LYS A 66 -29.25 -7.57 14.79
CA LYS A 66 -29.53 -8.21 16.12
C LYS A 66 -28.39 -8.14 17.13
N THR A 67 -27.17 -7.78 16.75
CA THR A 67 -26.00 -7.70 17.64
C THR A 67 -25.44 -6.28 17.68
N ALA A 68 -24.68 -5.94 18.70
CA ALA A 68 -24.22 -4.60 19.03
C ALA A 68 -23.82 -3.74 17.82
N CYS A 69 -24.44 -2.56 17.68
CA CYS A 69 -23.93 -1.51 16.82
C CYS A 69 -22.58 -1.03 17.41
N TYR A 70 -21.48 -1.44 16.82
CA TYR A 70 -20.11 -1.13 17.29
C TYR A 70 -19.87 0.37 17.44
N LEU A 71 -20.51 1.19 16.58
CA LEU A 71 -20.43 2.65 16.66
C LEU A 71 -21.10 3.24 17.91
N LYS A 72 -22.00 2.50 18.58
CA LYS A 72 -22.64 2.92 19.83
C LYS A 72 -21.79 2.58 21.06
N LEU A 73 -20.75 1.76 20.90
CA LEU A 73 -19.88 1.38 22.03
C LEU A 73 -18.90 2.51 22.35
N PRO A 74 -18.90 3.02 23.58
CA PRO A 74 -18.03 4.14 23.96
C PRO A 74 -16.54 3.81 23.80
N GLY A 75 -16.15 2.54 23.98
CA GLY A 75 -14.77 2.09 23.79
C GLY A 75 -14.22 2.40 22.40
N TRP A 76 -15.04 2.29 21.34
CA TRP A 76 -14.63 2.65 19.99
C TRP A 76 -14.23 4.13 19.88
N TRP A 77 -15.05 5.02 20.44
CA TRP A 77 -14.79 6.45 20.43
C TRP A 77 -13.57 6.82 21.27
N PHE A 78 -13.42 6.22 22.45
CA PHE A 78 -12.24 6.46 23.30
C PHE A 78 -10.94 5.98 22.64
N ALA A 79 -10.94 4.85 21.94
CA ALA A 79 -9.77 4.38 21.22
C ALA A 79 -9.36 5.36 20.10
N ASN A 80 -10.33 5.83 19.31
CA ASN A 80 -10.04 6.78 18.23
C ASN A 80 -9.66 8.18 18.75
N LEU A 81 -10.27 8.63 19.86
CA LEU A 81 -9.88 9.86 20.54
C LEU A 81 -8.43 9.74 21.08
N ALA A 82 -8.08 8.61 21.67
CA ALA A 82 -6.72 8.37 22.14
C ALA A 82 -5.68 8.44 21.01
N ILE A 83 -5.98 7.84 19.83
CA ILE A 83 -5.14 7.94 18.65
C ILE A 83 -4.98 9.41 18.23
N ALA A 84 -6.08 10.16 18.14
CA ALA A 84 -6.08 11.56 17.75
C ALA A 84 -5.25 12.42 18.73
N VAL A 85 -5.48 12.28 20.03
CA VAL A 85 -4.75 13.01 21.08
C VAL A 85 -3.26 12.66 21.07
N ALA A 86 -2.93 11.38 20.93
CA ALA A 86 -1.54 10.94 20.86
C ALA A 86 -0.80 11.47 19.63
N TYR A 87 -1.51 11.76 18.54
CA TYR A 87 -0.93 12.31 17.31
C TYR A 87 -0.85 13.86 17.30
N LEU A 88 -1.54 14.55 18.21
CA LEU A 88 -1.52 16.04 18.29
C LEU A 88 -0.11 16.65 18.28
N PRO A 89 0.89 16.11 19.00
CA PRO A 89 2.23 16.69 19.00
C PRO A 89 2.91 16.69 17.61
N TRP A 90 2.46 15.82 16.69
CA TRP A 90 3.01 15.71 15.34
C TRP A 90 2.30 16.60 14.31
N LEU A 91 1.14 17.15 14.63
CA LEU A 91 0.37 18.01 13.71
C LEU A 91 1.15 19.21 13.16
N PRO A 92 1.96 19.94 13.96
CA PRO A 92 2.77 21.04 13.43
C PRO A 92 3.76 20.59 12.34
N VAL A 93 4.38 19.42 12.52
CA VAL A 93 5.30 18.83 11.52
C VAL A 93 4.56 18.48 10.24
N LEU A 94 3.38 17.85 10.37
CA LEU A 94 2.52 17.53 9.23
C LEU A 94 2.07 18.80 8.49
N PHE A 95 1.69 19.85 9.22
CA PHE A 95 1.29 21.12 8.63
C PHE A 95 2.44 21.76 7.84
N ASN A 96 3.65 21.81 8.42
CA ASN A 96 4.83 22.31 7.75
C ASN A 96 5.15 21.49 6.48
N LEU A 97 5.00 20.17 6.53
CA LEU A 97 5.18 19.32 5.36
C LEU A 97 4.18 19.65 4.25
N LEU A 98 2.90 19.80 4.59
CA LEU A 98 1.84 20.12 3.61
C LEU A 98 2.05 21.52 2.99
N THR A 99 2.44 22.52 3.79
CA THR A 99 2.74 23.87 3.27
C THR A 99 3.96 23.86 2.34
N HIS A 100 5.00 23.10 2.70
CA HIS A 100 6.18 22.95 1.84
C HIS A 100 5.84 22.24 0.52
N LEU A 101 5.05 21.17 0.56
CA LEU A 101 4.55 20.49 -0.65
C LEU A 101 3.71 21.43 -1.53
N ALA A 102 2.89 22.29 -0.92
CA ALA A 102 2.10 23.26 -1.66
C ALA A 102 3.00 24.31 -2.35
N GLN A 103 4.07 24.75 -1.70
CA GLN A 103 5.06 25.67 -2.27
C GLN A 103 5.84 25.03 -3.43
N LEU A 104 6.33 23.80 -3.28
CA LEU A 104 6.99 23.05 -4.34
C LEU A 104 6.09 22.87 -5.55
N ARG A 105 4.81 22.62 -5.32
CA ARG A 105 3.82 22.53 -6.41
C ARG A 105 3.64 23.85 -7.13
N ALA A 106 3.56 24.97 -6.41
CA ALA A 106 3.46 26.30 -7.01
C ALA A 106 4.70 26.66 -7.85
N GLY A 107 5.89 26.16 -7.46
CA GLY A 107 7.15 26.30 -8.19
C GLY A 107 7.35 25.32 -9.35
N ASN A 108 6.40 24.42 -9.63
CA ASN A 108 6.55 23.34 -10.63
C ASN A 108 7.64 22.31 -10.32
N ASP A 109 8.13 22.24 -9.07
CA ASP A 109 9.25 21.38 -8.64
C ASP A 109 8.84 19.94 -8.25
N ILE A 110 7.54 19.60 -8.29
CA ILE A 110 7.03 18.22 -7.96
C ILE A 110 7.04 17.31 -9.20
N GLY A 111 7.79 17.64 -10.24
CA GLY A 111 7.71 17.00 -11.55
C GLY A 111 8.18 15.52 -11.66
N TRP A 112 8.66 14.89 -10.57
CA TRP A 112 9.13 13.50 -10.63
C TRP A 112 8.02 12.45 -10.47
N ILE A 113 6.84 12.82 -9.89
CA ILE A 113 5.69 11.94 -9.80
C ILE A 113 4.76 12.23 -10.99
N PRO A 114 4.58 11.27 -11.92
CA PRO A 114 3.71 11.51 -13.07
C PRO A 114 2.24 11.65 -12.64
N PRO A 115 1.43 12.40 -13.42
CA PRO A 115 -0.01 12.44 -13.20
C PRO A 115 -0.63 11.05 -13.39
N VAL A 116 -1.63 10.73 -12.57
CA VAL A 116 -2.31 9.43 -12.64
C VAL A 116 -3.23 9.33 -13.85
N THR A 117 -3.34 8.12 -14.38
CA THR A 117 -4.26 7.72 -15.43
C THR A 117 -5.19 6.61 -14.94
N TRP A 118 -6.29 6.37 -15.66
CA TRP A 118 -7.20 5.26 -15.32
C TRP A 118 -6.54 3.87 -15.35
N ARG A 119 -5.43 3.74 -16.07
CA ARG A 119 -4.63 2.51 -16.11
C ARG A 119 -3.91 2.24 -14.79
N ASP A 120 -3.49 3.28 -14.09
CA ASP A 120 -2.62 3.12 -12.91
C ASP A 120 -3.33 2.43 -11.75
N LEU A 121 -4.65 2.59 -11.63
CA LEU A 121 -5.42 1.92 -10.59
C LEU A 121 -5.38 0.38 -10.72
N PRO A 122 -5.77 -0.26 -11.83
CA PRO A 122 -5.63 -1.71 -11.97
C PRO A 122 -4.15 -2.14 -12.06
N ALA A 123 -3.25 -1.31 -12.58
CA ALA A 123 -1.83 -1.59 -12.62
C ALA A 123 -1.21 -1.70 -11.22
N MET A 124 -1.67 -0.89 -10.26
CA MET A 124 -1.26 -0.97 -8.86
C MET A 124 -1.61 -2.33 -8.24
N TYR A 125 -2.84 -2.80 -8.42
CA TYR A 125 -3.23 -4.13 -7.92
C TYR A 125 -2.51 -5.25 -8.66
N TRP A 126 -2.28 -5.09 -9.97
CA TRP A 126 -1.48 -6.02 -10.75
C TRP A 126 -0.04 -6.10 -10.20
N HIS A 127 0.52 -4.94 -9.85
CA HIS A 127 1.84 -4.85 -9.22
C HIS A 127 1.92 -5.63 -7.89
N PHE A 128 0.86 -5.66 -7.09
CA PHE A 128 0.81 -6.45 -5.85
C PHE A 128 0.94 -7.96 -6.09
N PHE A 129 0.58 -8.45 -7.27
CA PHE A 129 0.66 -9.86 -7.61
C PHE A 129 1.92 -10.23 -8.40
N THR A 130 2.41 -9.32 -9.23
CA THR A 130 3.47 -9.65 -10.19
C THR A 130 4.77 -8.89 -9.95
N GLY A 131 4.75 -7.86 -9.10
CA GLY A 131 5.88 -6.97 -8.89
C GLY A 131 6.18 -6.03 -10.07
N ASN A 132 5.33 -5.99 -11.10
CA ASN A 132 5.46 -5.07 -12.24
C ASN A 132 4.13 -4.37 -12.55
N ASN A 133 4.17 -3.25 -13.28
CA ASN A 133 3.01 -2.42 -13.58
C ASN A 133 2.18 -2.91 -14.79
N GLY A 134 2.33 -4.17 -15.19
CA GLY A 134 1.59 -4.75 -16.30
C GLY A 134 1.91 -4.08 -17.63
N GLN A 135 3.13 -3.56 -17.82
CA GLN A 135 3.59 -3.01 -19.10
C GLN A 135 3.48 -4.10 -20.17
N GLY A 136 2.96 -3.72 -21.34
CA GLY A 136 2.69 -4.67 -22.44
C GLY A 136 1.28 -5.26 -22.43
N PHE A 137 0.52 -5.19 -21.33
CA PHE A 137 -0.88 -5.61 -21.31
C PHE A 137 -1.84 -4.46 -21.63
N PRO A 138 -2.87 -4.68 -22.46
CA PRO A 138 -3.96 -3.72 -22.66
C PRO A 138 -4.68 -3.41 -21.34
N SER A 139 -5.06 -2.17 -21.14
CA SER A 139 -5.69 -1.72 -19.86
C SER A 139 -6.95 -2.52 -19.52
N PHE A 140 -7.74 -2.95 -20.49
CA PHE A 140 -8.96 -3.71 -20.26
C PHE A 140 -8.69 -5.09 -19.62
N ILE A 141 -7.55 -5.74 -19.96
CA ILE A 141 -7.14 -7.03 -19.36
C ILE A 141 -6.84 -6.82 -17.88
N LEU A 142 -6.10 -5.75 -17.54
CA LEU A 142 -5.83 -5.40 -16.15
C LEU A 142 -7.13 -5.13 -15.37
N TRP A 143 -8.06 -4.39 -15.96
CA TRP A 143 -9.37 -4.12 -15.34
C TRP A 143 -10.19 -5.39 -15.13
N LEU A 144 -10.21 -6.31 -16.09
CA LEU A 144 -10.92 -7.60 -15.98
C LEU A 144 -10.31 -8.48 -14.88
N ALA A 145 -8.98 -8.63 -14.86
CA ALA A 145 -8.30 -9.47 -13.87
C ALA A 145 -8.47 -8.92 -12.45
N VAL A 146 -8.16 -7.65 -12.26
CA VAL A 146 -8.22 -6.98 -10.96
C VAL A 146 -9.68 -6.80 -10.50
N GLY A 147 -10.56 -6.34 -11.39
CA GLY A 147 -11.98 -6.16 -11.09
C GLY A 147 -12.67 -7.48 -10.76
N GLY A 148 -12.34 -8.56 -11.48
CA GLY A 148 -12.82 -9.91 -11.18
C GLY A 148 -12.37 -10.40 -9.79
N PHE A 149 -11.10 -10.17 -9.43
CA PHE A 149 -10.58 -10.51 -8.11
C PHE A 149 -11.27 -9.70 -7.00
N ILE A 150 -11.24 -8.37 -7.10
CA ILE A 150 -11.85 -7.47 -6.11
C ILE A 150 -13.35 -7.74 -6.00
N GLY A 151 -14.04 -7.93 -7.12
CA GLY A 151 -15.46 -8.26 -7.13
C GLY A 151 -15.78 -9.60 -6.45
N THR A 152 -14.95 -10.63 -6.68
CA THR A 152 -15.15 -11.94 -6.03
C THR A 152 -14.90 -11.86 -4.53
N VAL A 153 -13.79 -11.24 -4.11
CA VAL A 153 -13.46 -11.07 -2.69
C VAL A 153 -14.47 -10.16 -2.01
N GLY A 154 -14.87 -9.06 -2.67
CA GLY A 154 -15.88 -8.14 -2.16
C GLY A 154 -17.23 -8.81 -1.95
N ARG A 155 -17.68 -9.63 -2.91
CA ARG A 155 -18.91 -10.43 -2.76
C ARG A 155 -18.84 -11.37 -1.57
N ILE A 156 -17.73 -12.09 -1.40
CA ILE A 156 -17.52 -12.98 -0.26
C ILE A 156 -17.51 -12.19 1.05
N SER A 157 -16.89 -11.01 1.07
CA SER A 157 -16.76 -10.17 2.27
C SER A 157 -18.06 -9.45 2.66
N LEU A 158 -18.95 -9.19 1.69
CA LEU A 158 -20.17 -8.40 1.91
C LEU A 158 -21.43 -9.27 2.10
N CYS A 159 -21.46 -10.48 1.51
CA CYS A 159 -22.74 -11.17 1.27
C CYS A 159 -23.16 -12.17 2.32
N ASN A 160 -22.36 -12.62 3.30
CA ASN A 160 -22.79 -13.74 4.17
C ASN A 160 -22.28 -13.76 5.61
N GLY A 161 -23.13 -14.21 6.51
CA GLY A 161 -22.93 -14.92 7.78
C GLY A 161 -22.03 -14.35 8.89
N GLU A 162 -22.19 -14.86 10.10
CA GLU A 162 -21.48 -14.39 11.31
C GLU A 162 -19.94 -14.53 11.25
N TYR A 163 -19.42 -15.49 10.49
CA TYR A 163 -17.98 -15.75 10.38
C TYR A 163 -17.25 -14.83 9.39
N GLU A 164 -17.97 -14.07 8.57
CA GLU A 164 -17.42 -13.33 7.42
C GLU A 164 -17.15 -11.87 7.71
N ARG A 165 -17.55 -11.40 8.90
CA ARG A 165 -17.43 -10.00 9.31
C ARG A 165 -15.99 -9.51 9.36
N TYR A 166 -15.04 -10.40 9.69
CA TYR A 166 -13.63 -9.99 9.84
C TYR A 166 -12.93 -9.73 8.51
N GLN A 167 -13.35 -10.43 7.46
CA GLN A 167 -12.79 -10.29 6.11
C GLN A 167 -13.04 -8.91 5.54
N LEU A 168 -14.16 -8.27 5.93
CA LEU A 168 -14.50 -6.93 5.50
C LEU A 168 -13.44 -5.91 5.92
N ILE A 169 -12.82 -6.07 7.09
CA ILE A 169 -11.75 -5.18 7.55
C ILE A 169 -10.54 -5.28 6.61
N LEU A 170 -10.12 -6.50 6.27
CA LEU A 170 -9.02 -6.73 5.33
C LEU A 170 -9.37 -6.26 3.93
N PHE A 171 -10.60 -6.49 3.47
CA PHE A 171 -11.08 -6.02 2.18
C PHE A 171 -11.09 -4.49 2.10
N CYS A 172 -11.60 -3.80 3.12
CA CYS A 172 -11.56 -2.35 3.20
C CYS A 172 -10.12 -1.84 3.25
N ASN A 173 -9.23 -2.52 3.99
CA ASN A 173 -7.82 -2.15 4.08
C ASN A 173 -7.07 -2.36 2.74
N LEU A 174 -7.49 -3.31 1.92
CA LEU A 174 -6.96 -3.49 0.56
C LEU A 174 -7.46 -2.41 -0.40
N VAL A 175 -8.75 -2.07 -0.35
CA VAL A 175 -9.40 -1.26 -1.40
C VAL A 175 -9.39 0.23 -1.07
N ILE A 176 -9.79 0.60 0.14
CA ILE A 176 -10.06 2.01 0.49
C ILE A 176 -8.82 2.90 0.41
N PRO A 177 -7.65 2.52 0.96
CA PRO A 177 -6.45 3.35 0.87
C PRO A 177 -6.02 3.62 -0.58
N VAL A 178 -6.02 2.58 -1.42
CA VAL A 178 -5.63 2.69 -2.83
C VAL A 178 -6.59 3.60 -3.58
N MET A 179 -7.91 3.42 -3.39
CA MET A 179 -8.94 4.24 -4.03
C MET A 179 -8.86 5.70 -3.59
N LEU A 180 -8.70 5.97 -2.29
CA LEU A 180 -8.64 7.34 -1.78
C LEU A 180 -7.40 8.07 -2.30
N VAL A 181 -6.24 7.44 -2.26
CA VAL A 181 -5.00 8.06 -2.77
C VAL A 181 -5.08 8.21 -4.29
N PHE A 182 -5.66 7.25 -5.03
CA PHE A 182 -5.89 7.40 -6.46
C PHE A 182 -6.75 8.63 -6.78
N ILE A 183 -7.86 8.80 -6.07
CA ILE A 183 -8.75 9.97 -6.24
C ILE A 183 -8.00 11.28 -5.91
N ILE A 184 -7.27 11.33 -4.78
CA ILE A 184 -6.50 12.51 -4.38
C ILE A 184 -5.41 12.82 -5.40
N SER A 185 -4.84 11.81 -6.04
CA SER A 185 -3.73 11.96 -6.98
C SER A 185 -4.10 12.65 -8.30
N TRP A 186 -5.40 12.82 -8.58
CA TRP A 186 -5.85 13.67 -9.67
C TRP A 186 -5.57 15.16 -9.43
N TRP A 187 -5.47 15.56 -8.16
CA TRP A 187 -5.15 16.93 -7.78
C TRP A 187 -3.73 17.07 -7.26
N MET A 188 -3.24 16.04 -6.56
CA MET A 188 -1.92 16.04 -5.93
C MET A 188 -1.22 14.71 -6.20
N PRO A 189 -0.15 14.65 -7.01
CA PRO A 189 0.49 13.41 -7.41
C PRO A 189 1.13 12.72 -6.20
N LEU A 190 0.48 11.67 -5.69
CA LEU A 190 0.88 10.87 -4.52
C LEU A 190 0.89 9.37 -4.80
N PHE A 191 0.49 8.95 -6.02
CA PHE A 191 0.26 7.55 -6.35
C PHE A 191 1.56 6.86 -6.73
N ILE A 192 2.22 6.26 -5.73
CA ILE A 192 3.50 5.57 -5.86
C ILE A 192 3.40 4.19 -5.23
N ASP A 193 3.84 3.15 -5.94
CA ASP A 193 3.68 1.74 -5.60
C ASP A 193 4.13 1.40 -4.18
N ARG A 194 5.29 1.86 -3.77
CA ARG A 194 5.87 1.60 -2.44
C ARG A 194 5.02 2.11 -1.27
N TYR A 195 4.16 3.09 -1.50
CA TYR A 195 3.30 3.65 -0.44
C TYR A 195 2.14 2.73 -0.07
N PHE A 196 1.80 1.77 -0.93
CA PHE A 196 0.67 0.85 -0.73
C PHE A 196 1.07 -0.54 -0.23
N PHE A 197 2.34 -0.74 0.12
CA PHE A 197 2.81 -2.02 0.65
C PHE A 197 1.96 -2.53 1.83
N PHE A 198 1.52 -1.63 2.72
CA PHE A 198 0.66 -1.99 3.84
C PHE A 198 -0.72 -2.52 3.40
N SER A 199 -1.29 -2.01 2.31
CA SER A 199 -2.56 -2.50 1.76
C SER A 199 -2.40 -3.89 1.13
N SER A 200 -1.29 -4.14 0.43
CA SER A 200 -1.02 -5.43 -0.22
C SER A 200 -0.92 -6.59 0.79
N LEU A 201 -0.52 -6.34 2.04
CA LEU A 201 -0.47 -7.34 3.10
C LEU A 201 -1.84 -7.93 3.48
N SER A 202 -2.94 -7.30 3.05
CA SER A 202 -4.29 -7.85 3.18
C SER A 202 -4.57 -8.98 2.17
N ILE A 203 -3.78 -9.11 1.10
CA ILE A 203 -4.02 -10.10 0.02
C ILE A 203 -3.85 -11.54 0.51
N PRO A 204 -2.75 -11.95 1.16
CA PRO A 204 -2.58 -13.34 1.56
C PRO A 204 -3.72 -13.88 2.43
N PRO A 205 -4.16 -13.20 3.52
CA PRO A 205 -5.28 -13.69 4.31
C PRO A 205 -6.62 -13.65 3.54
N LEU A 206 -6.85 -12.69 2.64
CA LEU A 206 -8.03 -12.66 1.79
C LEU A 206 -8.02 -13.82 0.77
N LEU A 207 -6.86 -14.18 0.22
CA LEU A 207 -6.70 -15.36 -0.62
C LEU A 207 -6.98 -16.66 0.13
N ALA A 208 -6.48 -16.79 1.35
CA ALA A 208 -6.76 -17.95 2.19
C ALA A 208 -8.27 -18.11 2.41
N VAL A 209 -8.97 -17.02 2.69
CA VAL A 209 -10.43 -17.00 2.81
C VAL A 209 -11.12 -17.38 1.50
N LEU A 210 -10.69 -16.79 0.38
CA LEU A 210 -11.23 -17.12 -0.95
C LEU A 210 -11.12 -18.62 -1.23
N LEU A 211 -9.95 -19.21 -0.99
CA LEU A 211 -9.70 -20.62 -1.21
C LEU A 211 -10.53 -21.57 -0.31
N THR A 212 -10.86 -21.11 0.91
CA THR A 212 -11.66 -21.92 1.84
C THR A 212 -13.17 -21.79 1.64
N ARG A 213 -13.63 -20.66 1.05
CA ARG A 213 -15.06 -20.30 1.00
C ARG A 213 -15.68 -20.38 -0.39
N ALA A 214 -14.89 -20.22 -1.44
CA ALA A 214 -15.40 -20.29 -2.80
C ALA A 214 -15.69 -21.74 -3.22
N LYS A 215 -16.56 -21.90 -4.22
CA LYS A 215 -16.80 -23.21 -4.85
C LYS A 215 -15.47 -23.75 -5.41
N LYS A 216 -15.26 -25.08 -5.37
CA LYS A 216 -14.01 -25.74 -5.81
C LYS A 216 -13.53 -25.28 -7.19
N ALA A 217 -14.45 -25.09 -8.14
CA ALA A 217 -14.11 -24.58 -9.48
C ALA A 217 -13.55 -23.14 -9.45
N VAL A 218 -14.11 -22.25 -8.61
CA VAL A 218 -13.66 -20.87 -8.42
C VAL A 218 -12.30 -20.87 -7.71
N CYS A 219 -12.13 -21.73 -6.70
CA CYS A 219 -10.84 -21.91 -6.02
C CYS A 219 -9.76 -22.37 -7.00
N GLY A 220 -10.05 -23.39 -7.81
CA GLY A 220 -9.12 -23.90 -8.81
C GLY A 220 -8.72 -22.84 -9.83
N PHE A 221 -9.69 -22.09 -10.34
CA PHE A 221 -9.43 -20.98 -11.26
C PHE A 221 -8.49 -19.92 -10.64
N TRP A 222 -8.81 -19.42 -9.44
CA TRP A 222 -7.99 -18.40 -8.78
C TRP A 222 -6.61 -18.95 -8.38
N PHE A 223 -6.52 -20.20 -7.94
CA PHE A 223 -5.25 -20.83 -7.61
C PHE A 223 -4.33 -20.88 -8.83
N ILE A 224 -4.83 -21.38 -9.96
CA ILE A 224 -4.07 -21.46 -11.22
C ILE A 224 -3.67 -20.04 -11.66
N LEU A 225 -4.62 -19.10 -11.68
CA LEU A 225 -4.35 -17.72 -12.09
C LEU A 225 -3.26 -17.08 -11.24
N PHE A 226 -3.33 -17.19 -9.90
CA PHE A 226 -2.30 -16.62 -9.03
C PHE A 226 -0.95 -17.31 -9.19
N THR A 227 -0.91 -18.63 -9.36
CA THR A 227 0.33 -19.35 -9.64
C THR A 227 0.98 -18.83 -10.91
N LEU A 228 0.20 -18.62 -11.97
CA LEU A 228 0.69 -18.08 -13.24
C LEU A 228 1.15 -16.62 -13.09
N LEU A 229 0.40 -15.78 -12.35
CA LEU A 229 0.76 -14.37 -12.12
C LEU A 229 2.05 -14.25 -11.31
N PHE A 230 2.20 -15.01 -10.23
CA PHE A 230 3.44 -15.03 -9.44
C PHE A 230 4.61 -15.59 -10.23
N GLY A 231 4.39 -16.65 -11.01
CA GLY A 231 5.41 -17.21 -11.88
C GLY A 231 5.86 -16.20 -12.95
N TYR A 232 4.91 -15.50 -13.56
CA TYR A 232 5.20 -14.42 -14.53
C TYR A 232 5.99 -13.28 -13.88
N GLY A 233 5.55 -12.82 -12.68
CA GLY A 233 6.24 -11.77 -11.93
C GLY A 233 7.66 -12.17 -11.55
N SER A 234 7.86 -13.40 -11.05
CA SER A 234 9.18 -13.91 -10.70
C SER A 234 10.12 -14.00 -11.89
N TYR A 235 9.60 -14.40 -13.05
CA TYR A 235 10.39 -14.49 -14.28
C TYR A 235 10.81 -13.10 -14.81
N HIS A 236 9.87 -12.12 -14.83
CA HIS A 236 10.14 -10.79 -15.37
C HIS A 236 10.89 -9.87 -14.40
N ASN A 237 10.82 -10.12 -13.10
CA ASN A 237 11.52 -9.34 -12.08
C ASN A 237 12.87 -9.98 -11.69
N ASN A 238 13.40 -10.88 -12.49
CA ASN A 238 14.73 -11.44 -12.24
C ASN A 238 15.77 -10.31 -12.23
N PRO A 239 16.58 -10.14 -11.14
CA PRO A 239 17.57 -9.07 -11.01
C PRO A 239 18.59 -9.00 -12.15
N GLU A 240 18.83 -10.11 -12.84
CA GLU A 240 19.74 -10.15 -14.00
C GLU A 240 19.30 -9.25 -15.16
N HIS A 241 18.01 -8.89 -15.24
CA HIS A 241 17.46 -7.97 -16.25
C HIS A 241 17.31 -6.53 -15.78
N ILE A 242 17.49 -6.25 -14.48
CA ILE A 242 17.22 -4.93 -13.88
C ILE A 242 18.49 -4.11 -13.69
N ASP A 243 19.66 -4.69 -13.88
CA ASP A 243 20.95 -4.04 -13.62
C ASP A 243 21.39 -3.12 -14.76
N GLU A 244 20.55 -2.14 -15.11
CA GLU A 244 20.86 -1.15 -16.15
C GLU A 244 22.03 -0.24 -15.78
N PHE A 245 22.34 -0.09 -14.50
CA PHE A 245 23.42 0.79 -14.04
C PHE A 245 24.82 0.23 -14.27
N LYS A 246 24.98 -1.07 -14.13
CA LYS A 246 26.28 -1.73 -14.34
C LYS A 246 26.85 -1.59 -15.76
N PRO A 247 26.04 -1.80 -16.83
CA PRO A 247 26.47 -1.50 -18.20
C PRO A 247 26.84 -0.02 -18.39
N LEU A 248 26.06 0.90 -17.81
CA LEU A 248 26.32 2.34 -17.89
C LEU A 248 27.66 2.69 -17.23
N VAL A 249 27.92 2.21 -16.02
CA VAL A 249 29.18 2.43 -15.31
C VAL A 249 30.36 1.82 -16.08
N ASN A 250 30.21 0.63 -16.65
CA ASN A 250 31.22 0.02 -17.50
C ASN A 250 31.49 0.85 -18.77
N TYR A 251 30.44 1.40 -19.39
CA TYR A 251 30.60 2.28 -20.53
C TYR A 251 31.37 3.56 -20.18
N ILE A 252 31.06 4.20 -19.05
CA ILE A 252 31.80 5.37 -18.56
C ILE A 252 33.24 4.98 -18.29
N ASN A 253 33.49 3.88 -17.59
CA ASN A 253 34.83 3.42 -17.22
C ASN A 253 35.74 3.08 -18.42
N THR A 254 35.15 2.66 -19.55
CA THR A 254 35.92 2.36 -20.77
C THR A 254 36.28 3.59 -21.58
N ARG A 255 35.58 4.70 -21.42
CA ARG A 255 35.76 5.95 -22.19
C ARG A 255 36.36 7.09 -21.38
N HIS A 256 36.47 6.96 -20.08
CA HIS A 256 36.99 7.98 -19.17
C HIS A 256 38.47 8.28 -19.49
N GLN A 257 38.77 9.56 -19.68
CA GLN A 257 40.13 10.08 -19.87
C GLN A 257 40.68 10.68 -18.58
N PRO A 258 42.01 10.84 -18.42
CA PRO A 258 42.63 11.28 -17.16
C PRO A 258 42.15 12.63 -16.60
N ASN A 259 41.61 13.50 -17.42
CA ASN A 259 41.12 14.83 -17.04
C ASN A 259 39.59 14.92 -16.99
N ASP A 260 38.89 13.82 -17.24
CA ASP A 260 37.43 13.83 -17.17
C ASP A 260 36.93 13.81 -15.74
N ALA A 261 35.74 14.39 -15.53
CA ALA A 261 35.01 14.30 -14.30
C ALA A 261 33.61 13.75 -14.55
N VAL A 262 33.13 12.91 -13.67
CA VAL A 262 31.75 12.38 -13.75
C VAL A 262 30.85 13.24 -12.87
N VAL A 263 29.84 13.85 -13.48
CA VAL A 263 28.83 14.65 -12.76
C VAL A 263 27.53 13.87 -12.76
N VAL A 264 26.99 13.58 -11.58
CA VAL A 264 25.72 12.88 -11.39
C VAL A 264 24.68 13.86 -10.85
N SER A 265 23.57 14.01 -11.57
CA SER A 265 22.54 15.02 -11.27
C SER A 265 21.53 14.61 -10.22
N LYS A 266 21.50 13.35 -9.81
CA LYS A 266 20.56 12.84 -8.81
C LYS A 266 21.26 11.99 -7.75
N MET A 267 20.91 12.22 -6.49
CA MET A 267 21.52 11.50 -5.36
C MET A 267 21.35 9.98 -5.44
N PHE A 268 20.22 9.49 -5.91
CA PHE A 268 20.00 8.04 -6.05
C PHE A 268 20.88 7.42 -7.13
N ASP A 269 21.07 8.10 -8.25
CA ASP A 269 21.95 7.67 -9.33
C ASP A 269 23.41 7.75 -8.89
N TYR A 270 23.78 8.73 -8.05
CA TYR A 270 25.11 8.86 -7.45
C TYR A 270 25.45 7.65 -6.58
N LEU A 271 24.55 7.23 -5.70
CA LEU A 271 24.77 6.04 -4.85
C LEU A 271 24.93 4.76 -5.68
N SER A 272 24.12 4.58 -6.71
CA SER A 272 24.24 3.46 -7.65
C SER A 272 25.54 3.52 -8.44
N TYR A 273 25.92 4.71 -8.92
CA TYR A 273 27.19 4.90 -9.61
C TYR A 273 28.39 4.55 -8.72
N VAL A 274 28.45 5.08 -7.50
CA VAL A 274 29.54 4.81 -6.55
C VAL A 274 29.61 3.31 -6.20
N TYR A 275 28.49 2.63 -6.05
CA TYR A 275 28.44 1.19 -5.77
C TYR A 275 29.08 0.34 -6.88
N TYR A 276 28.80 0.66 -8.16
CA TYR A 276 29.35 -0.09 -9.30
C TYR A 276 30.71 0.41 -9.78
N ASN A 277 31.07 1.67 -9.46
CA ASN A 277 32.35 2.24 -9.87
C ASN A 277 33.47 1.74 -8.93
N LYS A 278 34.35 0.88 -9.46
CA LYS A 278 35.52 0.36 -8.75
C LYS A 278 36.78 1.22 -8.93
N ARG A 279 36.69 2.36 -9.63
CA ARG A 279 37.80 3.25 -9.95
C ARG A 279 37.67 4.56 -9.20
N ASP A 280 38.79 5.15 -8.85
CA ASP A 280 38.83 6.43 -8.12
C ASP A 280 38.81 7.60 -9.11
N TYR A 281 37.62 7.94 -9.62
CA TYR A 281 37.41 9.10 -10.46
C TYR A 281 36.89 10.28 -9.67
N ARG A 282 37.21 11.50 -10.13
CA ARG A 282 36.58 12.72 -9.62
C ARG A 282 35.08 12.67 -9.94
N THR A 283 34.28 12.38 -8.94
CA THR A 283 32.82 12.28 -9.07
C THR A 283 32.17 13.39 -8.26
N PHE A 284 31.28 14.13 -8.87
CA PHE A 284 30.55 15.23 -8.26
C PHE A 284 29.04 14.93 -8.29
N LEU A 285 28.36 15.23 -7.21
CA LEU A 285 26.90 15.29 -7.15
C LEU A 285 26.49 16.75 -7.38
N TYR A 286 25.64 16.95 -8.38
CA TYR A 286 25.10 18.28 -8.72
C TYR A 286 23.68 18.43 -8.23
#